data_ddb8f4cbb0a4df810c80cbd68f6ff4bc
#
_entry.id   ddb8f4cbb0a4df810c80cbd68f6ff4bc
#
_cell.length_a   1.000
_cell.length_b   1.000
_cell.length_c   1.000
_cell.angle_alpha   90.00
_cell.angle_beta   90.00
_cell.angle_gamma   90.00
#
_symmetry.space_group_name_H-M   'P 1'
#
loop_
_entity.id
_entity.type
_entity.pdbx_description
1 polymer ?
#
loop_
_entity_poly.entity_id
_entity_poly.type
_entity_poly.pdbx_seq_one_letter_code
_entity_poly.pdbx_strand_id
1 'polypeptide(L)'
;QTEELEEVVIVSSRNDIAEEKSPTRVEVIGEDEVEERSNDKPSDVSHVVREQPGIQVQRTSATSGTMNIRLQGLRGRYVQILKDGYPLFGGFASVISINQIPPIDIRQVEIIKGPASTLYGGDAIAGVINYISKMPSELRVYDVMANVESAVAADAGIYFSQKKKFFGYSLLAMYRYQKEKDWDGDNFSETPLLQRFNLSPQFYFDLSERCVLNVGLNYTHETRTGGALPSIQHQSDTAFT
;
A
#
# COMPACT_ATOMS: atom_id res chain seq x y z
N GLN A 1 -23.13 18.87 21.30
CA GLN A 1 -22.91 17.91 20.21
C GLN A 1 -22.05 16.81 20.81
N THR A 2 -22.64 15.67 21.09
CA THR A 2 -21.94 14.43 21.38
C THR A 2 -21.45 13.93 20.03
N GLU A 3 -20.14 14.01 19.77
CA GLU A 3 -19.50 13.21 18.72
C GLU A 3 -19.76 11.74 19.09
N GLU A 4 -20.63 11.09 18.34
CA GLU A 4 -20.69 9.64 18.34
C GLU A 4 -19.39 9.17 17.68
N LEU A 5 -18.46 8.67 18.49
CA LEU A 5 -17.29 7.97 18.00
C LEU A 5 -17.79 6.75 17.21
N GLU A 6 -17.50 6.69 15.93
CA GLU A 6 -17.80 5.51 15.12
C GLU A 6 -17.12 4.30 15.76
N GLU A 7 -17.91 3.26 16.05
CA GLU A 7 -17.41 2.01 16.61
C GLU A 7 -16.44 1.37 15.60
N VAL A 8 -15.16 1.32 15.93
CA VAL A 8 -14.14 0.72 15.05
C VAL A 8 -14.31 -0.79 15.07
N VAL A 9 -14.70 -1.36 13.95
CA VAL A 9 -14.89 -2.79 13.76
C VAL A 9 -13.62 -3.40 13.17
N ILE A 10 -13.07 -4.42 13.85
CA ILE A 10 -11.88 -5.15 13.42
C ILE A 10 -12.30 -6.31 12.53
N VAL A 11 -11.78 -6.33 11.30
CA VAL A 11 -12.03 -7.38 10.30
C VAL A 11 -10.94 -8.46 10.32
N SER A 12 -9.72 -8.11 10.72
CA SER A 12 -8.59 -9.04 10.72
C SER A 12 -8.69 -10.21 11.69
N SER A 13 -9.62 -10.18 12.65
CA SER A 13 -9.91 -11.33 13.52
C SER A 13 -10.76 -12.42 12.86
N ARG A 14 -11.18 -12.23 11.60
CA ARG A 14 -12.20 -13.04 10.88
C ARG A 14 -13.58 -13.05 11.53
N ASN A 15 -13.80 -12.26 12.52
CA ASN A 15 -15.09 -11.96 13.13
C ASN A 15 -15.15 -10.44 13.26
N ASP A 16 -16.26 -9.85 12.92
CA ASP A 16 -16.52 -8.42 13.15
C ASP A 16 -16.63 -8.20 14.67
N ILE A 17 -15.53 -7.89 15.32
CA ILE A 17 -15.44 -7.68 16.76
C ILE A 17 -14.99 -6.24 16.99
N ALA A 18 -15.70 -5.54 17.87
CA ALA A 18 -15.26 -4.23 18.34
C ALA A 18 -13.85 -4.34 18.96
N GLU A 19 -13.01 -3.34 18.74
CA GLU A 19 -11.61 -3.30 19.20
C GLU A 19 -11.48 -3.66 20.67
N GLU A 20 -12.34 -3.11 21.52
CA GLU A 20 -12.35 -3.34 22.98
C GLU A 20 -12.58 -4.80 23.39
N LYS A 21 -13.19 -5.62 22.54
CA LYS A 21 -13.54 -7.01 22.83
C LYS A 21 -12.57 -8.00 22.21
N SER A 22 -11.57 -7.53 21.47
CA SER A 22 -10.58 -8.41 20.83
C SER A 22 -9.65 -9.03 21.89
N PRO A 23 -9.48 -10.37 21.90
CA PRO A 23 -8.53 -11.03 22.80
C PRO A 23 -7.07 -10.73 22.42
N THR A 24 -6.82 -10.23 21.23
CA THR A 24 -5.50 -9.86 20.71
C THR A 24 -5.41 -8.34 20.60
N ARG A 25 -4.28 -7.77 21.00
CA ARG A 25 -4.07 -6.33 20.84
C ARG A 25 -4.00 -6.00 19.35
N VAL A 26 -5.03 -5.36 18.85
CA VAL A 26 -5.12 -4.81 17.52
C VAL A 26 -5.03 -3.30 17.61
N GLU A 27 -4.17 -2.69 16.83
CA GLU A 27 -4.11 -1.24 16.66
C GLU A 27 -4.76 -0.91 15.33
N VAL A 28 -5.65 0.06 15.31
CA VAL A 28 -6.36 0.49 14.11
C VAL A 28 -5.97 1.92 13.77
N ILE A 29 -5.59 2.14 12.52
CA ILE A 29 -5.42 3.46 11.93
C ILE A 29 -6.73 3.74 11.17
N GLY A 30 -7.50 4.73 11.62
CA GLY A 30 -8.80 5.09 11.03
C GLY A 30 -8.69 5.82 9.70
N GLU A 31 -9.84 6.09 9.09
CA GLU A 31 -9.92 6.68 7.73
C GLU A 31 -9.27 8.07 7.68
N ASP A 32 -9.57 8.95 8.62
CA ASP A 32 -9.01 10.31 8.66
C ASP A 32 -7.49 10.30 8.76
N GLU A 33 -6.94 9.42 9.59
CA GLU A 33 -5.49 9.28 9.78
C GLU A 33 -4.82 8.65 8.55
N VAL A 34 -5.48 7.69 7.89
CA VAL A 34 -5.04 7.12 6.61
C VAL A 34 -5.00 8.19 5.54
N GLU A 35 -6.03 9.03 5.46
CA GLU A 35 -6.12 10.11 4.47
C GLU A 35 -5.02 11.16 4.70
N GLU A 36 -4.84 11.63 5.94
CA GLU A 36 -3.81 12.59 6.31
C GLU A 36 -2.42 12.08 5.91
N ARG A 37 -2.07 10.87 6.33
CA ARG A 37 -0.75 10.27 6.03
C ARG A 37 -0.56 9.93 4.56
N SER A 38 -1.65 9.64 3.85
CA SER A 38 -1.60 9.36 2.41
C SER A 38 -1.34 10.60 1.58
N ASN A 39 -1.72 11.78 2.07
CA ASN A 39 -1.45 13.05 1.40
C ASN A 39 0.03 13.37 1.34
N ASP A 40 0.83 12.92 2.31
CA ASP A 40 2.29 13.11 2.32
C ASP A 40 2.98 12.26 1.25
N LYS A 41 2.53 11.02 1.04
CA LYS A 41 3.05 10.09 0.02
C LYS A 41 1.94 9.25 -0.61
N PRO A 42 1.26 9.81 -1.60
CA PRO A 42 0.05 9.22 -2.19
C PRO A 42 0.26 7.87 -2.89
N SER A 43 1.48 7.49 -3.17
CA SER A 43 1.80 6.23 -3.88
C SER A 43 2.46 5.16 -3.02
N ASP A 44 2.58 5.40 -1.71
CA ASP A 44 3.33 4.52 -0.81
C ASP A 44 2.54 4.25 0.49
N VAL A 45 1.80 3.15 0.49
CA VAL A 45 1.02 2.73 1.67
C VAL A 45 1.90 2.42 2.88
N SER A 46 3.19 2.16 2.70
CA SER A 46 4.11 1.94 3.83
C SER A 46 4.30 3.18 4.68
N HIS A 47 4.05 4.38 4.10
CA HIS A 47 4.10 5.63 4.83
C HIS A 47 2.99 5.72 5.89
N VAL A 48 1.81 5.19 5.58
CA VAL A 48 0.66 5.16 6.50
C VAL A 48 0.98 4.47 7.82
N VAL A 49 1.78 3.40 7.78
CA VAL A 49 2.12 2.60 8.97
C VAL A 49 3.44 3.01 9.64
N ARG A 50 4.22 3.89 9.00
CA ARG A 50 5.58 4.24 9.48
C ARG A 50 5.59 4.86 10.87
N GLU A 51 4.58 5.62 11.22
CA GLU A 51 4.48 6.35 12.49
C GLU A 51 3.97 5.49 13.65
N GLN A 52 3.53 4.26 13.35
CA GLN A 52 3.01 3.38 14.38
C GLN A 52 4.12 2.82 15.27
N PRO A 53 3.96 2.84 16.59
CA PRO A 53 4.94 2.30 17.51
C PRO A 53 5.29 0.84 17.20
N GLY A 54 6.58 0.53 17.16
CA GLY A 54 7.07 -0.83 16.90
C GLY A 54 7.10 -1.22 15.42
N ILE A 55 6.72 -0.32 14.50
CA ILE A 55 6.89 -0.49 13.05
C ILE A 55 8.09 0.31 12.57
N GLN A 56 8.92 -0.33 11.76
CA GLN A 56 10.04 0.31 11.07
C GLN A 56 9.96 0.01 9.58
N VAL A 57 9.88 1.04 8.78
CA VAL A 57 9.98 0.94 7.33
C VAL A 57 11.42 1.23 6.92
N GLN A 58 12.08 0.24 6.32
CA GLN A 58 13.48 0.30 5.93
C GLN A 58 13.63 0.14 4.42
N ARG A 59 14.39 1.04 3.77
CA ARG A 59 14.84 0.81 2.40
C ARG A 59 15.91 -0.29 2.44
N THR A 60 15.69 -1.36 1.68
CA THR A 60 16.58 -2.52 1.65
C THR A 60 17.55 -2.50 0.47
N SER A 61 17.25 -1.72 -0.56
CA SER A 61 18.12 -1.51 -1.70
C SER A 61 17.96 -0.08 -2.21
N ALA A 62 19.09 0.63 -2.36
CA ALA A 62 19.12 1.95 -2.96
C ALA A 62 18.72 1.86 -4.44
N THR A 63 19.34 0.96 -5.18
CA THR A 63 19.17 0.82 -6.62
C THR A 63 17.79 0.37 -7.06
N SER A 64 17.13 -0.50 -6.29
CA SER A 64 15.76 -0.95 -6.60
C SER A 64 14.67 -0.16 -5.88
N GLY A 65 15.03 0.66 -4.86
CA GLY A 65 14.07 1.39 -4.05
C GLY A 65 13.11 0.49 -3.26
N THR A 66 13.49 -0.78 -3.05
CA THR A 66 12.65 -1.71 -2.30
C THR A 66 12.62 -1.36 -0.83
N MET A 67 11.43 -1.50 -0.23
CA MET A 67 11.21 -1.25 1.18
C MET A 67 10.82 -2.53 1.92
N ASN A 68 11.19 -2.61 3.18
CA ASN A 68 10.82 -3.69 4.07
C ASN A 68 10.20 -3.14 5.35
N ILE A 69 9.14 -3.78 5.81
CA ILE A 69 8.53 -3.47 7.10
C ILE A 69 9.07 -4.43 8.15
N ARG A 70 9.54 -3.89 9.26
CA ARG A 70 9.85 -4.63 10.48
C ARG A 70 8.78 -4.35 11.50
N LEU A 71 8.33 -5.39 12.17
CA LEU A 71 7.37 -5.29 13.25
C LEU A 71 8.01 -5.81 14.53
N GLN A 72 8.02 -4.99 15.59
CA GLN A 72 8.66 -5.30 16.87
C GLN A 72 10.13 -5.80 16.75
N GLY A 73 10.89 -5.20 15.81
CA GLY A 73 12.27 -5.56 15.54
C GLY A 73 12.47 -6.82 14.69
N LEU A 74 11.42 -7.59 14.42
CA LEU A 74 11.48 -8.78 13.57
C LEU A 74 11.46 -8.38 12.08
N ARG A 75 12.15 -9.18 11.25
CA ARG A 75 12.26 -8.92 9.81
C ARG A 75 10.92 -9.08 9.11
N GLY A 76 10.70 -8.35 8.01
CA GLY A 76 9.46 -8.34 7.24
C GLY A 76 8.97 -9.69 6.73
N ARG A 77 9.85 -10.67 6.54
CA ARG A 77 9.43 -12.04 6.19
C ARG A 77 8.58 -12.73 7.27
N TYR A 78 8.55 -12.17 8.48
CA TYR A 78 7.75 -12.65 9.60
C TYR A 78 6.50 -11.80 9.83
N VAL A 79 6.24 -10.84 8.96
CA VAL A 79 5.07 -9.96 8.98
C VAL A 79 4.17 -10.35 7.81
N GLN A 80 2.98 -10.83 8.12
CA GLN A 80 1.98 -11.12 7.10
C GLN A 80 1.29 -9.82 6.69
N ILE A 81 1.31 -9.51 5.40
CA ILE A 81 0.64 -8.35 4.85
C ILE A 81 -0.59 -8.82 4.09
N LEU A 82 -1.73 -8.23 4.41
CA LEU A 82 -3.02 -8.55 3.83
C LEU A 82 -3.64 -7.31 3.17
N LYS A 83 -4.49 -7.52 2.19
CA LYS A 83 -5.48 -6.55 1.71
C LYS A 83 -6.85 -7.23 1.76
N ASP A 84 -7.78 -6.60 2.48
CA ASP A 84 -9.14 -7.13 2.71
C ASP A 84 -9.15 -8.57 3.27
N GLY A 85 -8.18 -8.89 4.15
CA GLY A 85 -8.02 -10.21 4.74
C GLY A 85 -7.34 -11.25 3.86
N TYR A 86 -6.99 -10.93 2.61
CA TYR A 86 -6.30 -11.83 1.70
C TYR A 86 -4.81 -11.54 1.65
N PRO A 87 -3.94 -12.58 1.74
CA PRO A 87 -2.52 -12.41 1.61
C PRO A 87 -2.14 -11.76 0.28
N LEU A 88 -1.32 -10.72 0.35
CA LEU A 88 -0.73 -10.16 -0.85
C LEU A 88 0.28 -11.14 -1.41
N PHE A 89 0.17 -11.43 -2.69
CA PHE A 89 1.10 -12.30 -3.38
C PHE A 89 2.45 -11.58 -3.52
N GLY A 90 3.31 -11.79 -2.52
CA GLY A 90 4.71 -11.40 -2.60
C GLY A 90 5.45 -12.44 -3.43
N GLY A 91 5.65 -12.22 -4.71
CA GLY A 91 6.55 -13.02 -5.53
C GLY A 91 7.95 -13.13 -4.91
N PHE A 92 8.98 -13.42 -5.67
CA PHE A 92 10.38 -13.63 -5.23
C PHE A 92 10.96 -12.54 -4.29
N ALA A 93 10.26 -11.40 -4.17
CA ALA A 93 10.54 -10.33 -3.23
C ALA A 93 9.22 -9.87 -2.59
N SER A 94 8.80 -10.49 -1.50
CA SER A 94 7.70 -10.04 -0.64
C SER A 94 7.77 -8.55 -0.27
N VAL A 95 8.93 -7.96 -0.46
CA VAL A 95 9.29 -6.56 -0.20
C VAL A 95 8.79 -5.60 -1.28
N ILE A 96 8.58 -6.04 -2.53
CA ILE A 96 8.14 -5.16 -3.63
C ILE A 96 6.64 -4.90 -3.54
N SER A 97 5.87 -5.87 -3.08
CA SER A 97 4.42 -5.82 -3.11
C SER A 97 3.81 -4.72 -2.24
N ILE A 98 4.43 -4.36 -1.13
CA ILE A 98 3.87 -3.32 -0.26
C ILE A 98 3.91 -1.94 -0.89
N ASN A 99 4.98 -1.63 -1.64
CA ASN A 99 5.09 -0.35 -2.34
C ASN A 99 4.13 -0.27 -3.55
N GLN A 100 3.47 -1.37 -3.91
CA GLN A 100 2.57 -1.44 -5.06
C GLN A 100 1.10 -1.18 -4.68
N ILE A 101 0.80 -1.06 -3.38
CA ILE A 101 -0.55 -0.77 -2.90
C ILE A 101 -0.74 0.75 -2.89
N PRO A 102 -1.67 1.29 -3.68
CA PRO A 102 -2.07 2.68 -3.55
C PRO A 102 -2.90 2.90 -2.29
N PRO A 103 -2.64 3.94 -1.49
CA PRO A 103 -3.42 4.18 -0.28
C PRO A 103 -4.80 4.82 -0.53
N ILE A 104 -5.07 5.38 -1.71
CA ILE A 104 -6.28 6.16 -2.02
C ILE A 104 -7.60 5.36 -1.83
N ASP A 105 -7.56 4.04 -1.96
CA ASP A 105 -8.71 3.16 -1.73
C ASP A 105 -8.73 2.53 -0.33
N ILE A 106 -7.80 2.88 0.55
CA ILE A 106 -7.73 2.33 1.91
C ILE A 106 -8.59 3.16 2.85
N ARG A 107 -9.47 2.47 3.59
CA ARG A 107 -10.31 3.06 4.64
C ARG A 107 -9.62 3.00 6.01
N GLN A 108 -9.05 1.86 6.34
CA GLN A 108 -8.39 1.67 7.62
C GLN A 108 -7.24 0.66 7.51
N VAL A 109 -6.31 0.71 8.46
CA VAL A 109 -5.24 -0.29 8.57
C VAL A 109 -5.28 -0.92 9.95
N GLU A 110 -5.35 -2.24 9.99
CA GLU A 110 -5.36 -3.03 11.20
C GLU A 110 -4.00 -3.68 11.42
N ILE A 111 -3.45 -3.54 12.61
CA ILE A 111 -2.12 -4.03 12.97
C ILE A 111 -2.24 -4.95 14.17
N ILE A 112 -2.03 -6.24 13.95
CA ILE A 112 -1.93 -7.24 15.01
C ILE A 112 -0.46 -7.41 15.36
N LYS A 113 -0.07 -7.07 16.59
CA LYS A 113 1.30 -7.23 17.08
C LYS A 113 1.42 -8.52 17.87
N GLY A 114 2.32 -9.38 17.46
CA GLY A 114 2.56 -10.68 18.07
C GLY A 114 2.16 -11.86 17.19
N PRO A 115 2.34 -13.09 17.65
CA PRO A 115 2.15 -14.28 16.85
C PRO A 115 0.67 -14.49 16.48
N ALA A 116 0.40 -14.45 15.17
CA ALA A 116 -0.93 -14.71 14.59
C ALA A 116 -0.90 -15.88 13.58
N SER A 117 0.12 -16.74 13.69
CA SER A 117 0.36 -17.83 12.74
C SER A 117 -0.75 -18.88 12.70
N THR A 118 -1.52 -19.03 13.78
CA THR A 118 -2.68 -19.95 13.82
C THR A 118 -3.81 -19.55 12.87
N LEU A 119 -3.96 -18.24 12.61
CA LEU A 119 -5.00 -17.71 11.73
C LEU A 119 -4.50 -17.40 10.32
N TYR A 120 -3.23 -16.98 10.21
CA TYR A 120 -2.69 -16.38 8.99
C TYR A 120 -1.47 -17.11 8.41
N GLY A 121 -1.07 -18.24 9.00
CA GLY A 121 0.04 -19.08 8.52
C GLY A 121 1.40 -18.72 9.10
N GLY A 122 2.42 -19.46 8.69
CA GLY A 122 3.76 -19.43 9.28
C GLY A 122 4.51 -18.10 9.14
N ASP A 123 4.09 -17.25 8.22
CA ASP A 123 4.73 -15.95 8.00
C ASP A 123 4.27 -14.87 9.01
N ALA A 124 3.17 -15.11 9.76
CA ALA A 124 2.63 -14.19 10.76
C ALA A 124 3.22 -14.40 12.17
N ILE A 125 4.55 -14.52 12.28
CA ILE A 125 5.24 -14.69 13.58
C ILE A 125 5.36 -13.36 14.31
N ALA A 126 5.70 -12.29 13.61
CA ALA A 126 5.82 -10.94 14.17
C ALA A 126 4.45 -10.27 14.31
N GLY A 127 3.53 -10.62 13.44
CA GLY A 127 2.18 -10.08 13.39
C GLY A 127 1.64 -9.95 11.98
N VAL A 128 0.52 -9.23 11.89
CA VAL A 128 -0.24 -9.01 10.66
C VAL A 128 -0.48 -7.53 10.46
N ILE A 129 -0.39 -7.06 9.23
CA ILE A 129 -0.83 -5.74 8.79
C ILE A 129 -1.88 -5.96 7.72
N ASN A 130 -3.11 -5.53 7.97
CA ASN A 130 -4.25 -5.71 7.06
C ASN A 130 -4.75 -4.35 6.58
N TYR A 131 -4.67 -4.10 5.30
CA TYR A 131 -5.19 -2.90 4.64
C TYR A 131 -6.62 -3.16 4.21
N ILE A 132 -7.57 -2.40 4.75
CA ILE A 132 -8.99 -2.55 4.46
C ILE A 132 -9.41 -1.48 3.45
N SER A 133 -9.98 -1.92 2.35
CA SER A 133 -10.45 -1.05 1.28
C SER A 133 -11.73 -0.30 1.63
N LYS A 134 -11.92 0.89 1.06
CA LYS A 134 -13.17 1.65 1.10
C LYS A 134 -14.30 0.83 0.46
N MET A 135 -15.41 0.67 1.15
CA MET A 135 -16.60 0.01 0.60
C MET A 135 -17.52 1.02 -0.11
N PRO A 136 -18.13 0.65 -1.24
CA PRO A 136 -19.04 1.54 -1.92
C PRO A 136 -20.30 1.80 -1.07
N SER A 137 -20.71 3.07 -0.99
CA SER A 137 -21.92 3.54 -0.34
C SER A 137 -22.96 4.02 -1.36
N GLU A 138 -24.14 4.38 -0.92
CA GLU A 138 -25.19 4.96 -1.78
C GLU A 138 -24.77 6.32 -2.37
N LEU A 139 -23.93 7.06 -1.64
CA LEU A 139 -23.33 8.28 -2.13
C LEU A 139 -22.22 7.93 -3.15
N ARG A 140 -22.14 8.73 -4.19
CA ARG A 140 -21.03 8.63 -5.14
C ARG A 140 -19.78 9.24 -4.54
N VAL A 141 -18.70 8.49 -4.54
CA VAL A 141 -17.40 8.97 -4.11
C VAL A 141 -16.50 9.12 -5.34
N TYR A 142 -15.80 10.24 -5.42
CA TYR A 142 -14.81 10.54 -6.44
C TYR A 142 -13.59 11.15 -5.75
N ASP A 143 -12.52 10.40 -5.65
CA ASP A 143 -11.24 10.90 -5.15
C ASP A 143 -10.28 11.01 -6.33
N VAL A 144 -9.77 12.20 -6.56
CA VAL A 144 -8.77 12.46 -7.62
C VAL A 144 -7.53 13.02 -6.96
N MET A 145 -6.40 12.42 -7.29
CA MET A 145 -5.12 12.79 -6.72
C MET A 145 -4.10 13.06 -7.82
N ALA A 146 -3.34 14.15 -7.64
CA ALA A 146 -2.15 14.43 -8.42
C ALA A 146 -1.06 14.95 -7.49
N ASN A 147 0.14 14.41 -7.60
CA ASN A 147 1.28 14.78 -6.78
C ASN A 147 2.56 14.87 -7.61
N VAL A 148 3.46 15.79 -7.22
CA VAL A 148 4.79 15.93 -7.81
C VAL A 148 5.82 16.07 -6.70
N GLU A 149 6.77 15.15 -6.65
CA GLU A 149 7.84 15.13 -5.66
C GLU A 149 9.13 15.73 -6.23
N SER A 150 9.58 16.87 -5.73
CA SER A 150 10.91 17.48 -5.99
C SER A 150 11.46 17.28 -7.41
N ALA A 151 10.59 17.34 -8.41
CA ALA A 151 10.90 17.12 -9.84
C ALA A 151 11.48 15.72 -10.19
N VAL A 152 11.37 14.75 -9.27
CA VAL A 152 11.88 13.38 -9.49
C VAL A 152 10.75 12.38 -9.70
N ALA A 153 9.58 12.59 -9.09
CA ALA A 153 8.44 11.70 -9.24
C ALA A 153 7.13 12.46 -9.42
N ALA A 154 6.19 11.84 -10.10
CA ALA A 154 4.83 12.31 -10.28
C ALA A 154 3.86 11.16 -10.16
N ASP A 155 2.75 11.40 -9.48
CA ASP A 155 1.65 10.47 -9.26
C ASP A 155 0.35 11.07 -9.77
N ALA A 156 -0.48 10.25 -10.37
CA ALA A 156 -1.85 10.59 -10.73
C ALA A 156 -2.75 9.40 -10.43
N GLY A 157 -3.85 9.63 -9.75
CA GLY A 157 -4.76 8.58 -9.33
C GLY A 157 -6.21 9.03 -9.30
N ILE A 158 -7.10 8.08 -9.48
CA ILE A 158 -8.53 8.24 -9.36
C ILE A 158 -9.11 7.04 -8.62
N TYR A 159 -9.96 7.32 -7.67
CA TYR A 159 -10.85 6.33 -7.05
C TYR A 159 -12.29 6.76 -7.28
N PHE A 160 -13.11 5.80 -7.66
CA PHE A 160 -14.53 6.00 -7.85
C PHE A 160 -15.30 4.85 -7.25
N SER A 161 -16.37 5.15 -6.49
CA SER A 161 -17.25 4.11 -5.97
C SER A 161 -18.70 4.56 -5.89
N GLN A 162 -19.61 3.61 -6.04
CA GLN A 162 -21.05 3.79 -5.82
C GLN A 162 -21.71 2.45 -5.55
N LYS A 163 -22.72 2.45 -4.68
CA LYS A 163 -23.65 1.34 -4.47
C LYS A 163 -25.07 1.75 -4.90
N LYS A 164 -25.75 0.83 -5.59
CA LYS A 164 -27.16 1.00 -5.96
C LYS A 164 -27.92 -0.25 -5.56
N LYS A 165 -28.80 -0.13 -4.58
CA LYS A 165 -29.60 -1.25 -4.06
C LYS A 165 -28.71 -2.44 -3.69
N PHE A 166 -28.80 -3.52 -4.45
CA PHE A 166 -28.06 -4.78 -4.22
C PHE A 166 -26.71 -4.88 -4.96
N PHE A 167 -26.32 -3.84 -5.72
CA PHE A 167 -25.10 -3.83 -6.51
C PHE A 167 -24.24 -2.62 -6.18
N GLY A 168 -22.98 -2.86 -5.83
CA GLY A 168 -21.96 -1.85 -5.63
C GLY A 168 -20.78 -2.08 -6.55
N TYR A 169 -20.04 -1.02 -6.85
CA TYR A 169 -18.80 -1.11 -7.58
C TYR A 169 -17.82 -0.03 -7.14
N SER A 170 -16.55 -0.35 -7.23
CA SER A 170 -15.47 0.62 -7.10
C SER A 170 -14.43 0.40 -8.19
N LEU A 171 -13.72 1.45 -8.53
CA LEU A 171 -12.63 1.46 -9.49
C LEU A 171 -11.51 2.33 -8.96
N LEU A 172 -10.34 1.74 -8.80
CA LEU A 172 -9.09 2.43 -8.58
C LEU A 172 -8.25 2.36 -9.85
N ALA A 173 -7.74 3.49 -10.30
CA ALA A 173 -6.68 3.56 -11.29
C ALA A 173 -5.60 4.54 -10.83
N MET A 174 -4.34 4.13 -10.89
CA MET A 174 -3.23 4.96 -10.45
C MET A 174 -2.02 4.77 -11.34
N TYR A 175 -1.32 5.85 -11.65
CA TYR A 175 -0.06 5.85 -12.36
C TYR A 175 0.99 6.61 -11.57
N ARG A 176 2.19 6.02 -11.45
CA ARG A 176 3.38 6.65 -10.89
C ARG A 176 4.50 6.62 -11.91
N TYR A 177 5.13 7.77 -12.07
CA TYR A 177 6.39 7.93 -12.78
C TYR A 177 7.44 8.48 -11.83
N GLN A 178 8.62 7.90 -11.80
CA GLN A 178 9.77 8.36 -11.05
C GLN A 178 11.00 8.32 -11.93
N LYS A 179 11.70 9.43 -12.02
CA LYS A 179 12.97 9.53 -12.75
C LYS A 179 14.10 8.95 -11.90
N GLU A 180 15.04 8.33 -12.57
CA GLU A 180 16.30 7.96 -11.93
C GLU A 180 17.10 9.21 -11.52
N LYS A 181 17.76 9.15 -10.37
CA LYS A 181 18.61 10.21 -9.90
C LYS A 181 19.75 9.67 -9.06
N ASP A 182 20.94 10.17 -9.38
CA ASP A 182 22.16 10.09 -8.62
C ASP A 182 22.26 11.37 -7.79
N TRP A 183 22.34 11.24 -6.46
CA TRP A 183 22.34 12.36 -5.54
C TRP A 183 23.74 12.75 -5.08
N ASP A 184 24.70 11.82 -5.10
CA ASP A 184 26.05 12.02 -4.62
C ASP A 184 27.10 12.10 -5.74
N GLY A 185 26.71 11.79 -6.99
CA GLY A 185 27.56 11.95 -8.18
C GLY A 185 28.53 10.79 -8.40
N ASP A 186 28.27 9.64 -7.82
CA ASP A 186 29.11 8.45 -7.96
C ASP A 186 28.81 7.60 -9.20
N ASN A 187 27.88 8.04 -10.06
CA ASN A 187 27.33 7.35 -11.23
C ASN A 187 26.49 6.10 -10.89
N PHE A 188 26.01 6.01 -9.66
CA PHE A 188 25.00 5.05 -9.25
C PHE A 188 23.73 5.76 -8.87
N SER A 189 22.59 5.25 -9.30
CA SER A 189 21.29 5.82 -8.95
C SER A 189 20.82 5.38 -7.58
N GLU A 190 20.64 6.28 -6.62
CA GLU A 190 19.94 6.05 -5.35
C GLU A 190 18.43 6.05 -5.55
N THR A 191 17.95 6.64 -6.64
CA THR A 191 16.53 6.65 -7.00
C THR A 191 16.37 5.97 -8.35
N PRO A 192 15.70 4.80 -8.41
CA PRO A 192 15.51 4.08 -9.67
C PRO A 192 14.52 4.80 -10.59
N LEU A 193 14.67 4.65 -11.90
CA LEU A 193 13.60 4.87 -12.85
C LEU A 193 12.47 3.89 -12.55
N LEU A 194 11.26 4.39 -12.32
CA LEU A 194 10.10 3.57 -12.00
C LEU A 194 8.88 4.07 -12.79
N GLN A 195 8.19 3.14 -13.39
CA GLN A 195 6.87 3.35 -13.97
C GLN A 195 5.95 2.28 -13.41
N ARG A 196 4.85 2.70 -12.82
CA ARG A 196 3.86 1.80 -12.24
C ARG A 196 2.47 2.21 -12.65
N PHE A 197 1.69 1.23 -13.03
CA PHE A 197 0.27 1.36 -13.28
C PHE A 197 -0.48 0.36 -12.42
N ASN A 198 -1.45 0.85 -11.66
CA ASN A 198 -2.36 0.04 -10.86
C ASN A 198 -3.78 0.20 -11.40
N LEU A 199 -4.53 -0.90 -11.45
CA LEU A 199 -5.94 -0.93 -11.80
C LEU A 199 -6.64 -1.96 -10.91
N SER A 200 -7.68 -1.51 -10.18
CA SER A 200 -8.40 -2.37 -9.25
C SER A 200 -9.90 -2.14 -9.34
N PRO A 201 -10.60 -2.77 -10.29
CA PRO A 201 -12.07 -2.83 -10.30
C PRO A 201 -12.57 -3.85 -9.27
N GLN A 202 -13.60 -3.47 -8.51
CA GLN A 202 -14.28 -4.30 -7.54
C GLN A 202 -15.79 -4.23 -7.76
N PHE A 203 -16.47 -5.38 -7.59
CA PHE A 203 -17.92 -5.49 -7.73
C PHE A 203 -18.48 -6.19 -6.51
N TYR A 204 -19.52 -5.61 -5.92
CA TYR A 204 -20.17 -6.08 -4.71
C TYR A 204 -21.62 -6.41 -5.01
N PHE A 205 -22.04 -7.60 -4.62
CA PHE A 205 -23.41 -8.09 -4.82
C PHE A 205 -23.99 -8.49 -3.48
N ASP A 206 -25.02 -7.79 -3.01
CA ASP A 206 -25.76 -8.18 -1.82
C ASP A 206 -26.72 -9.33 -2.20
N LEU A 207 -26.31 -10.54 -1.92
CA LEU A 207 -27.13 -11.74 -2.20
C LEU A 207 -28.26 -11.91 -1.17
N SER A 208 -28.04 -11.44 0.06
CA SER A 208 -29.01 -11.37 1.13
C SER A 208 -28.53 -10.37 2.20
N GLU A 209 -29.35 -10.10 3.22
CA GLU A 209 -28.98 -9.22 4.35
C GLU A 209 -27.71 -9.67 5.11
N ARG A 210 -27.29 -10.94 4.94
CA ARG A 210 -26.14 -11.52 5.64
C ARG A 210 -25.06 -12.04 4.69
N CYS A 211 -25.22 -11.84 3.38
CA CYS A 211 -24.30 -12.41 2.40
C CYS A 211 -24.01 -11.40 1.30
N VAL A 212 -22.75 -10.97 1.23
CA VAL A 212 -22.22 -10.12 0.18
C VAL A 212 -21.19 -10.92 -0.62
N LEU A 213 -21.35 -10.95 -1.93
CA LEU A 213 -20.34 -11.49 -2.84
C LEU A 213 -19.50 -10.33 -3.35
N ASN A 214 -18.20 -10.37 -3.08
CA ASN A 214 -17.22 -9.45 -3.66
C ASN A 214 -16.44 -10.16 -4.76
N VAL A 215 -16.37 -9.54 -5.94
CA VAL A 215 -15.56 -10.01 -7.08
C VAL A 215 -14.67 -8.86 -7.53
N GLY A 216 -13.37 -9.06 -7.41
CA GLY A 216 -12.40 -8.02 -7.73
C GLY A 216 -11.21 -8.53 -8.53
N LEU A 217 -10.58 -7.61 -9.24
CA LEU A 217 -9.31 -7.81 -9.92
C LEU A 217 -8.33 -6.74 -9.44
N ASN A 218 -7.13 -7.17 -9.05
CA ASN A 218 -6.02 -6.26 -8.78
C ASN A 218 -4.94 -6.50 -9.83
N TYR A 219 -4.72 -5.51 -10.67
CA TYR A 219 -3.68 -5.53 -11.70
C TYR A 219 -2.63 -4.48 -11.40
N THR A 220 -1.38 -4.89 -11.35
CA THR A 220 -0.24 -3.99 -11.22
C THR A 220 0.78 -4.32 -12.30
N HIS A 221 1.15 -3.31 -13.08
CA HIS A 221 2.28 -3.37 -13.99
C HIS A 221 3.35 -2.39 -13.54
N GLU A 222 4.55 -2.90 -13.31
CA GLU A 222 5.67 -2.09 -12.84
C GLU A 222 6.93 -2.40 -13.63
N THR A 223 7.57 -1.36 -14.11
CA THR A 223 8.93 -1.41 -14.66
C THR A 223 9.84 -0.59 -13.76
N ARG A 224 10.97 -1.19 -13.37
CA ARG A 224 11.94 -0.56 -12.48
C ARG A 224 13.34 -0.81 -13.01
N THR A 225 14.12 0.27 -13.14
CA THR A 225 15.52 0.23 -13.61
C THR A 225 16.35 1.11 -12.69
N GLY A 226 17.44 0.58 -12.17
CA GLY A 226 18.36 1.32 -11.32
C GLY A 226 19.74 0.66 -11.34
N GLY A 227 20.72 1.35 -10.80
CA GLY A 227 22.10 0.90 -10.76
C GLY A 227 23.07 1.89 -11.40
N ALA A 228 24.10 1.40 -12.07
CA ALA A 228 25.08 2.24 -12.73
C ALA A 228 24.42 3.07 -13.85
N LEU A 229 24.56 4.38 -13.76
CA LEU A 229 24.15 5.28 -14.83
C LEU A 229 25.22 5.19 -15.96
N PRO A 230 24.80 5.16 -17.23
CA PRO A 230 25.76 5.25 -18.31
C PRO A 230 26.48 6.57 -18.17
N SER A 231 27.78 6.52 -17.84
CA SER A 231 28.64 7.69 -17.89
C SER A 231 28.50 8.26 -19.31
N ILE A 232 28.20 9.54 -19.42
CA ILE A 232 28.34 10.25 -20.68
C ILE A 232 29.82 10.13 -21.03
N GLN A 233 30.19 9.16 -21.85
CA GLN A 233 31.50 9.12 -22.46
C GLN A 233 31.60 10.43 -23.24
N HIS A 234 32.36 11.37 -22.70
CA HIS A 234 32.99 12.40 -23.53
C HIS A 234 33.80 11.63 -24.55
N GLN A 235 33.22 11.44 -25.70
CA GLN A 235 33.91 11.04 -26.89
C GLN A 235 34.87 12.20 -27.22
N SER A 236 36.00 12.20 -26.54
CA SER A 236 37.15 13.00 -26.99
C SER A 236 37.63 12.33 -28.26
N ASP A 237 37.16 12.84 -29.39
CA ASP A 237 37.75 12.60 -30.69
C ASP A 237 39.20 13.16 -30.65
N THR A 238 40.11 12.37 -30.14
CA THR A 238 41.54 12.53 -30.46
C THR A 238 41.77 11.74 -31.73
N ALA A 239 41.46 12.38 -32.87
CA ALA A 239 42.04 12.01 -34.13
C ALA A 239 43.55 12.19 -34.00
N PHE A 240 44.31 11.13 -33.85
CA PHE A 240 45.73 11.13 -34.13
C PHE A 240 45.92 10.98 -35.63
N THR A 241 46.38 12.05 -36.26
CA THR A 241 47.07 12.05 -37.56
C THR A 241 48.49 11.57 -37.37
#